data_19f6baaae57ba76a48798ae1e4b906ec
#
_entry.id   19f6baaae57ba76a48798ae1e4b906ec
#
_cell.length_a   1.000
_cell.length_b   1.000
_cell.length_c   1.000
_cell.angle_alpha   90.00
_cell.angle_beta   90.00
_cell.angle_gamma   90.00
#
_symmetry.space_group_name_H-M   'P 1'
#
loop_
_entity.id
_entity.type
_entity.pdbx_description
1 polymer ?
#
loop_
_entity_poly.entity_id
_entity_poly.type
_entity_poly.pdbx_seq_one_letter_code
_entity_poly.pdbx_strand_id
1 'polypeptide(L)'
;MNKTISPFANETESLGIGDLTIENRTDRVSIYGSIDLTRDKGGLEHARILKAVLDKVVQALETERNLPDKIPPPDMPDEAANPFQ
;
A
#
# COMPACT_ATOMS: atom_id res chain seq x y z
N MET A 1 3.61 -16.53 10.19
CA MET A 1 2.64 -15.82 9.70
C MET A 1 3.12 -14.83 8.74
N ASN A 2 2.47 -14.70 7.65
CA ASN A 2 2.89 -13.81 6.67
C ASN A 2 2.48 -12.43 6.96
N LYS A 3 3.38 -11.51 7.01
CA LYS A 3 3.07 -10.14 7.17
C LYS A 3 3.32 -9.48 5.85
N THR A 4 2.48 -9.77 4.91
CA THR A 4 2.62 -9.22 3.58
C THR A 4 1.28 -9.25 2.87
N ILE A 5 1.22 -8.73 1.68
CA ILE A 5 0.01 -8.76 0.87
C ILE A 5 0.39 -9.26 -0.52
N SER A 6 -0.61 -9.54 -1.32
CA SER A 6 -0.40 -9.89 -2.72
C SER A 6 -0.83 -8.67 -3.52
N PRO A 7 0.07 -7.76 -3.84
CA PRO A 7 -0.30 -6.46 -4.38
C PRO A 7 -1.20 -6.55 -5.61
N PHE A 8 -2.26 -5.77 -5.60
CA PHE A 8 -3.21 -5.66 -6.70
C PHE A 8 -4.06 -6.92 -6.94
N ALA A 9 -3.94 -7.92 -6.08
CA ALA A 9 -4.68 -9.16 -6.33
C ALA A 9 -6.09 -9.13 -5.80
N ASN A 10 -6.38 -8.30 -4.83
CA ASN A 10 -7.70 -8.27 -4.25
C ASN A 10 -7.93 -6.98 -3.49
N GLU A 11 -9.13 -6.82 -2.96
CA GLU A 11 -9.45 -5.61 -2.20
C GLU A 11 -9.75 -5.94 -0.75
N THR A 12 -9.24 -7.03 -0.26
CA THR A 12 -9.56 -7.45 1.08
C THR A 12 -8.37 -7.53 2.00
N GLU A 13 -7.17 -7.69 1.48
CA GLU A 13 -6.01 -7.82 2.35
C GLU A 13 -5.60 -6.50 2.96
N SER A 14 -5.23 -6.55 4.21
CA SER A 14 -4.81 -5.36 4.91
C SER A 14 -3.73 -5.77 5.89
N LEU A 15 -2.78 -4.91 6.11
CA LEU A 15 -1.67 -5.22 6.99
C LEU A 15 -1.40 -4.02 7.88
N GLY A 16 -1.26 -4.25 9.17
CA GLY A 16 -0.92 -3.19 10.11
C GLY A 16 0.48 -3.37 10.60
N ILE A 17 1.27 -2.32 10.61
CA ILE A 17 2.61 -2.35 11.15
C ILE A 17 2.69 -1.15 12.06
N GLY A 18 2.60 -1.37 13.36
CA GLY A 18 2.48 -0.27 14.30
C GLY A 18 1.22 0.51 13.95
N ASP A 19 1.35 1.80 13.78
CA ASP A 19 0.21 2.62 13.45
C ASP A 19 0.11 2.86 11.94
N LEU A 20 0.89 2.15 11.15
CA LEU A 20 0.82 2.26 9.72
C LEU A 20 -0.13 1.21 9.19
N THR A 21 -0.95 1.56 8.23
CA THR A 21 -1.88 0.63 7.62
C THR A 21 -1.60 0.53 6.13
N ILE A 22 -1.58 -0.67 5.60
CA ILE A 22 -1.40 -0.93 4.19
C ILE A 22 -2.62 -1.68 3.73
N GLU A 23 -3.34 -1.15 2.76
CA GLU A 23 -4.54 -1.79 2.24
C GLU A 23 -4.38 -2.11 0.79
N ASN A 24 -4.69 -3.34 0.43
CA ASN A 24 -4.56 -3.79 -0.93
C ASN A 24 -5.82 -3.47 -1.73
N ARG A 25 -5.65 -3.07 -2.97
CA ARG A 25 -6.76 -2.89 -3.88
C ARG A 25 -6.31 -3.40 -5.22
N THR A 26 -7.20 -3.53 -6.14
CA THR A 26 -6.83 -4.09 -7.44
C THR A 26 -6.09 -3.10 -8.30
N ASP A 27 -6.28 -1.80 -8.09
CA ASP A 27 -5.59 -0.81 -8.89
C ASP A 27 -4.58 0.01 -8.11
N ARG A 28 -4.42 -0.25 -6.83
CA ARG A 28 -3.48 0.50 -6.01
C ARG A 28 -3.24 -0.18 -4.68
N VAL A 29 -2.18 0.20 -4.03
CA VAL A 29 -1.93 -0.21 -2.65
C VAL A 29 -1.90 1.08 -1.86
N SER A 30 -2.77 1.22 -0.87
CA SER A 30 -2.86 2.44 -0.08
C SER A 30 -2.07 2.27 1.21
N ILE A 31 -1.23 3.24 1.52
CA ILE A 31 -0.41 3.20 2.73
C ILE A 31 -0.68 4.50 3.47
N TYR A 32 -1.11 4.39 4.72
CA TYR A 32 -1.41 5.57 5.49
C TYR A 32 -1.13 5.34 6.97
N GLY A 33 -1.05 6.39 7.72
CA GLY A 33 -0.73 6.33 9.13
C GLY A 33 0.71 6.76 9.35
N SER A 34 1.33 6.28 10.39
CA SER A 34 2.70 6.64 10.68
C SER A 34 3.41 5.52 11.40
N ILE A 35 4.72 5.49 11.31
CA ILE A 35 5.49 4.50 12.01
C ILE A 35 6.88 5.06 12.25
N ASP A 36 7.44 4.79 13.39
CA ASP A 36 8.81 5.17 13.67
C ASP A 36 9.67 3.92 13.51
N LEU A 37 10.69 4.02 12.72
CA LEU A 37 11.63 2.91 12.59
C LEU A 37 12.77 3.18 13.55
N THR A 38 12.61 2.65 14.74
CA THR A 38 13.53 2.92 15.82
C THR A 38 14.83 2.18 15.62
N ARG A 39 15.90 2.68 16.22
CA ARG A 39 17.22 2.11 16.02
C ARG A 39 17.44 0.97 16.97
N ASP A 40 16.69 -0.10 16.81
CA ASP A 40 16.73 -1.27 17.65
C ASP A 40 16.17 -2.47 16.88
N LYS A 41 16.04 -3.60 17.54
CA LYS A 41 15.58 -4.80 16.88
C LYS A 41 14.16 -4.67 16.38
N GLY A 42 13.32 -3.99 17.14
CA GLY A 42 11.93 -3.79 16.70
C GLY A 42 11.87 -2.94 15.45
N GLY A 43 12.69 -1.91 15.38
CA GLY A 43 12.73 -1.07 14.19
C GLY A 43 13.22 -1.85 12.99
N LEU A 44 14.20 -2.73 13.19
CA LEU A 44 14.71 -3.56 12.11
C LEU A 44 13.60 -4.47 11.60
N GLU A 45 12.84 -5.06 12.50
CA GLU A 45 11.80 -5.94 12.09
C GLU A 45 10.74 -5.19 11.30
N HIS A 46 10.33 -4.03 11.76
CA HIS A 46 9.32 -3.24 11.05
C HIS A 46 9.86 -2.81 9.68
N ALA A 47 11.12 -2.45 9.60
CA ALA A 47 11.72 -2.05 8.35
C ALA A 47 11.74 -3.21 7.36
N ARG A 48 12.02 -4.42 7.85
CA ARG A 48 12.05 -5.57 6.98
C ARG A 48 10.66 -5.92 6.45
N ILE A 49 9.63 -5.77 7.27
CA ILE A 49 8.27 -6.04 6.83
C ILE A 49 7.90 -5.04 5.75
N LEU A 50 8.21 -3.76 5.97
CA LEU A 50 7.92 -2.74 4.98
C LEU A 50 8.68 -2.99 3.68
N LYS A 51 9.95 -3.37 3.80
CA LYS A 51 10.73 -3.64 2.63
C LYS A 51 10.13 -4.76 1.81
N ALA A 52 9.70 -5.82 2.48
CA ALA A 52 9.13 -6.96 1.79
C ALA A 52 7.86 -6.58 1.04
N VAL A 53 7.02 -5.74 1.63
CA VAL A 53 5.81 -5.30 0.98
C VAL A 53 6.17 -4.43 -0.22
N LEU A 54 7.09 -3.48 -0.04
CA LEU A 54 7.46 -2.59 -1.12
C LEU A 54 8.16 -3.33 -2.26
N ASP A 55 8.97 -4.32 -1.94
CA ASP A 55 9.61 -5.13 -2.96
C ASP A 55 8.56 -5.82 -3.83
N LYS A 56 7.48 -6.31 -3.20
CA LYS A 56 6.45 -6.97 -3.96
C LYS A 56 5.67 -5.98 -4.81
N VAL A 57 5.45 -4.78 -4.32
CA VAL A 57 4.73 -3.77 -5.07
C VAL A 57 5.58 -3.38 -6.30
N VAL A 58 6.86 -3.15 -6.09
CA VAL A 58 7.74 -2.77 -7.18
C VAL A 58 7.79 -3.88 -8.23
N GLN A 59 7.91 -5.11 -7.78
CA GLN A 59 7.98 -6.20 -8.71
C GLN A 59 6.69 -6.34 -9.50
N ALA A 60 5.54 -6.19 -8.85
CA ALA A 60 4.27 -6.30 -9.54
C ALA A 60 4.14 -5.20 -10.60
N LEU A 61 4.56 -4.00 -10.27
CA LEU A 61 4.46 -2.91 -11.22
C LEU A 61 5.45 -3.05 -12.35
N GLU A 62 6.64 -3.53 -12.06
CA GLU A 62 7.64 -3.71 -13.08
C GLU A 62 7.28 -4.79 -14.09
N THR A 63 6.50 -5.76 -13.69
CA THR A 63 6.13 -6.83 -14.60
C THR A 63 4.89 -6.52 -15.40
N GLU A 64 4.23 -5.37 -15.14
CA GLU A 64 3.05 -5.03 -15.85
C GLU A 64 3.47 -4.55 -17.22
N ARG A 65 2.90 -5.14 -18.32
CA ARG A 65 3.35 -4.80 -19.61
C ARG A 65 2.92 -3.45 -20.04
N ASN A 66 1.75 -3.00 -19.81
CA ASN A 66 1.28 -1.73 -20.29
C ASN A 66 0.90 -0.84 -19.14
N LEU A 67 1.86 -0.51 -18.32
CA LEU A 67 1.59 0.32 -17.18
C LEU A 67 1.16 1.70 -17.66
N PRO A 68 -0.01 2.17 -17.28
CA PRO A 68 -0.49 3.48 -17.76
C PRO A 68 0.25 4.62 -17.07
N ASP A 69 0.15 5.81 -17.65
CA ASP A 69 0.79 6.97 -17.04
C ASP A 69 0.12 7.30 -15.74
N LYS A 70 -1.16 7.13 -15.61
CA LYS A 70 -1.85 7.35 -14.36
C LYS A 70 -3.17 6.68 -14.35
N ILE A 71 -3.71 6.40 -13.17
CA ILE A 71 -5.03 5.83 -13.04
C ILE A 71 -5.92 6.85 -12.36
N PRO A 72 -7.23 6.68 -12.38
CA PRO A 72 -8.14 7.65 -11.77
C PRO A 72 -8.00 7.57 -10.27
N PRO A 73 -8.37 8.61 -9.58
CA PRO A 73 -8.34 8.58 -8.12
C PRO A 73 -9.37 7.60 -7.61
N PRO A 74 -9.32 7.26 -6.35
CA PRO A 74 -10.28 6.34 -5.80
C PRO A 74 -11.67 6.90 -5.92
N ASP A 75 -12.64 5.99 -6.06
CA ASP A 75 -13.98 6.39 -6.18
C ASP A 75 -14.45 7.01 -4.94
N MET A 76 -14.95 8.19 -4.96
CA MET A 76 -15.42 8.84 -3.81
C MET A 76 -16.79 9.30 -4.04
N PRO A 77 -17.70 8.78 -3.41
CA PRO A 77 -19.08 9.08 -3.62
C PRO A 77 -19.39 10.51 -3.58
N ASP A 78 -18.93 11.20 -2.74
CA ASP A 78 -19.23 12.49 -2.73
C ASP A 78 -18.37 13.37 -3.25
N GLU A 79 -17.53 12.97 -3.89
CA GLU A 79 -16.68 13.76 -4.45
C GLU A 79 -17.30 14.76 -5.08
N ALA A 80 -18.25 14.41 -5.49
CA ALA A 80 -18.93 15.30 -6.19
C ALA A 80 -19.18 16.42 -5.42
N ALA A 81 -19.29 16.23 -4.31
CA ALA A 81 -19.65 17.29 -3.57
C ALA A 81 -18.62 18.27 -3.59
N ASN A 82 -17.62 18.06 -4.09
CA ASN A 82 -16.66 18.96 -4.00
C ASN A 82 -16.90 20.04 -4.84
N PRO A 83 -17.31 20.99 -4.43
CA PRO A 83 -17.69 22.04 -5.16
C PRO A 83 -16.66 22.83 -5.67
N PHE A 84 -15.76 22.85 -5.14
CA PHE A 84 -14.88 23.65 -5.65
C PHE A 84 -14.28 23.04 -6.48
N GLN A 85 -14.78 22.23 -6.63
CA GLN A 85 -14.25 21.56 -7.38
C GLN A 85 -14.80 21.72 -8.21
#